data_f07a96e4604b2a639107640dc4a4867b
#
_entry.id   f07a96e4604b2a639107640dc4a4867b
#
_cell.length_a   1.000
_cell.length_b   1.000
_cell.length_c   1.000
_cell.angle_alpha   90.00
_cell.angle_beta   90.00
_cell.angle_gamma   90.00
#
_symmetry.space_group_name_H-M   'P 1'
#
loop_
_entity.id
_entity.type
_entity.pdbx_description
1 polymer ?
#
loop_
_entity_poly.entity_id
_entity_poly.type
_entity_poly.pdbx_seq_one_letter_code
_entity_poly.pdbx_strand_id
1 'polypeptide(L)'
;MTAVFAAIVSAATPGAYAQTSTMPATRAAVTSHIIQSDEVRASKMIGSSVYDLQNRNIGKVSDLVLNKNGAVDVVVLDVGSFLGMGGKYVAVPLTDVKTHNNRLTLDRSKEQLQQMAAYELENPDTGAGSTTSPATGGRLGR
;
A
#
# COMPACT_ATOMS: atom_id res chain seq x y z
N MET A 1 -52.82 -20.96 63.61
CA MET A 1 -53.88 -20.28 62.89
C MET A 1 -53.39 -20.04 61.47
N THR A 2 -53.69 -20.94 60.60
CA THR A 2 -54.52 -20.86 59.39
C THR A 2 -54.44 -19.56 58.58
N ALA A 3 -53.91 -19.65 57.40
CA ALA A 3 -54.57 -19.27 56.17
C ALA A 3 -53.79 -19.74 54.93
N VAL A 4 -54.42 -20.65 54.24
CA VAL A 4 -54.10 -21.12 52.89
C VAL A 4 -54.70 -20.13 51.91
N PHE A 5 -53.92 -19.73 50.90
CA PHE A 5 -54.50 -19.22 49.67
C PHE A 5 -53.72 -19.79 48.46
N ALA A 6 -54.48 -20.59 47.76
CA ALA A 6 -54.10 -21.07 46.40
C ALA A 6 -54.33 -19.94 45.40
N ALA A 7 -53.43 -19.76 44.48
CA ALA A 7 -53.64 -18.92 43.31
C ALA A 7 -53.03 -19.57 42.06
N ILE A 8 -53.85 -19.90 41.26
CA ILE A 8 -54.07 -20.29 39.88
C ILE A 8 -52.90 -20.01 38.95
N VAL A 9 -52.46 -21.10 38.32
CA VAL A 9 -51.60 -21.13 37.17
C VAL A 9 -52.32 -20.58 35.95
N SER A 10 -51.76 -19.58 35.34
CA SER A 10 -52.10 -19.18 33.98
C SER A 10 -50.91 -19.41 33.08
N ALA A 11 -50.99 -20.43 32.25
CA ALA A 11 -50.02 -20.71 31.21
C ALA A 11 -50.20 -19.70 30.06
N ALA A 12 -49.23 -18.83 29.88
CA ALA A 12 -49.09 -18.05 28.67
C ALA A 12 -47.86 -18.56 27.92
N THR A 13 -48.08 -19.17 26.80
CA THR A 13 -47.02 -19.53 25.83
C THR A 13 -46.49 -18.29 25.15
N PRO A 14 -45.24 -17.90 25.27
CA PRO A 14 -44.64 -16.90 24.41
C PRO A 14 -44.26 -17.55 23.12
N GLY A 15 -44.83 -17.06 22.02
CA GLY A 15 -44.42 -17.38 20.68
C GLY A 15 -42.93 -17.01 20.46
N ALA A 16 -42.18 -17.96 19.96
CA ALA A 16 -40.80 -17.75 19.55
C ALA A 16 -40.78 -16.82 18.34
N TYR A 17 -40.52 -15.56 18.57
CA TYR A 17 -40.11 -14.65 17.51
C TYR A 17 -38.64 -14.89 17.30
N ALA A 18 -38.29 -15.55 16.17
CA ALA A 18 -36.93 -15.61 15.66
C ALA A 18 -36.51 -14.18 15.34
N GLN A 19 -35.81 -13.54 16.22
CA GLN A 19 -35.09 -12.32 15.90
C GLN A 19 -33.88 -12.71 15.06
N THR A 20 -34.01 -12.54 13.76
CA THR A 20 -32.88 -12.47 12.86
C THR A 20 -32.06 -11.25 13.27
N SER A 21 -31.05 -11.47 14.09
CA SER A 21 -30.04 -10.48 14.39
C SER A 21 -29.26 -10.24 13.12
N THR A 22 -29.74 -9.29 12.32
CA THR A 22 -28.91 -8.68 11.26
C THR A 22 -27.81 -7.94 11.99
N MET A 23 -26.65 -8.56 12.12
CA MET A 23 -25.45 -7.87 12.58
C MET A 23 -25.21 -6.70 11.62
N PRO A 24 -25.21 -5.46 12.08
CA PRO A 24 -24.76 -4.38 11.24
C PRO A 24 -23.29 -4.70 10.92
N ALA A 25 -23.00 -4.88 9.64
CA ALA A 25 -21.62 -4.89 9.19
C ALA A 25 -20.96 -3.63 9.76
N THR A 26 -20.09 -3.81 10.74
CA THR A 26 -19.32 -2.73 11.32
C THR A 26 -18.46 -2.20 10.20
N ARG A 27 -18.99 -1.22 9.50
CA ARG A 27 -18.23 -0.40 8.58
C ARG A 27 -17.10 0.17 9.43
N ALA A 28 -15.90 -0.34 9.25
CA ALA A 28 -14.72 0.17 9.92
C ALA A 28 -14.76 1.69 9.74
N ALA A 29 -15.05 2.40 10.81
CA ALA A 29 -15.01 3.85 10.80
C ALA A 29 -13.58 4.19 10.40
N VAL A 30 -13.42 4.81 9.25
CA VAL A 30 -12.14 5.42 8.87
C VAL A 30 -11.91 6.52 9.91
N THR A 31 -11.26 6.13 10.98
CA THR A 31 -10.79 7.08 11.98
C THR A 31 -9.89 8.05 11.23
N SER A 32 -10.13 9.34 11.41
CA SER A 32 -9.29 10.39 10.83
C SER A 32 -7.85 10.12 11.28
N HIS A 33 -7.08 9.45 10.42
CA HIS A 33 -5.71 9.14 10.73
C HIS A 33 -4.88 10.39 10.45
N ILE A 34 -4.40 10.99 11.52
CA ILE A 34 -3.43 12.08 11.42
C ILE A 34 -2.08 11.43 11.14
N ILE A 35 -1.47 11.78 10.01
CA ILE A 35 -0.12 11.29 9.64
C ILE A 35 0.84 11.67 10.76
N GLN A 36 1.45 10.65 11.37
CA GLN A 36 2.43 10.84 12.42
C GLN A 36 3.77 11.32 11.84
N SER A 37 4.62 11.88 12.70
CA SER A 37 5.90 12.45 12.27
C SER A 37 6.89 11.44 11.68
N ASP A 38 6.69 10.16 11.97
CA ASP A 38 7.48 9.03 11.45
C ASP A 38 6.86 8.38 10.21
N GLU A 39 5.62 8.77 9.84
CA GLU A 39 4.95 8.29 8.67
C GLU A 39 5.26 9.16 7.45
N VAL A 40 5.57 8.52 6.34
CA VAL A 40 5.87 9.20 5.08
C VAL A 40 4.85 8.81 4.03
N ARG A 41 4.25 9.81 3.39
CA ARG A 41 3.32 9.56 2.29
C ARG A 41 4.08 9.08 1.05
N ALA A 42 3.64 7.97 0.45
CA ALA A 42 4.22 7.42 -0.76
C ALA A 42 4.35 8.46 -1.89
N SER A 43 3.31 9.29 -2.05
CA SER A 43 3.33 10.41 -3.03
C SER A 43 4.40 11.47 -2.80
N LYS A 44 4.95 11.53 -1.58
CA LYS A 44 6.06 12.41 -1.24
C LYS A 44 7.41 11.73 -1.39
N MET A 45 7.44 10.39 -1.33
CA MET A 45 8.64 9.63 -1.59
C MET A 45 8.96 9.58 -3.08
N ILE A 46 7.97 9.28 -3.92
CA ILE A 46 8.15 9.23 -5.38
C ILE A 46 8.59 10.60 -5.87
N GLY A 47 9.67 10.63 -6.64
CA GLY A 47 10.29 11.84 -7.14
C GLY A 47 11.28 12.52 -6.18
N SER A 48 11.37 12.08 -4.92
CA SER A 48 12.33 12.63 -3.96
C SER A 48 13.75 12.15 -4.21
N SER A 49 14.71 13.03 -3.96
CA SER A 49 16.12 12.69 -3.98
C SER A 49 16.53 11.84 -2.79
N VAL A 50 17.39 10.87 -3.01
CA VAL A 50 18.00 10.02 -1.99
C VAL A 50 19.48 10.38 -1.85
N TYR A 51 19.95 10.38 -0.62
CA TYR A 51 21.29 10.80 -0.27
C TYR A 51 22.02 9.67 0.47
N ASP A 52 23.35 9.61 0.31
CA ASP A 52 24.19 8.75 1.12
C ASP A 52 24.47 9.37 2.53
N LEU A 53 25.18 8.63 3.35
CA LEU A 53 25.56 9.11 4.70
C LEU A 53 26.52 10.30 4.65
N GLN A 54 27.18 10.55 3.53
CA GLN A 54 28.03 11.72 3.30
C GLN A 54 27.26 12.90 2.69
N ASN A 55 25.94 12.80 2.65
CA ASN A 55 25.05 13.84 2.13
C ASN A 55 25.19 14.11 0.63
N ARG A 56 25.70 13.16 -0.14
CA ARG A 56 25.76 13.23 -1.60
C ARG A 56 24.49 12.64 -2.20
N ASN A 57 23.99 13.27 -3.25
CA ASN A 57 22.83 12.75 -3.98
C ASN A 57 23.25 11.48 -4.74
N ILE A 58 22.61 10.35 -4.46
CA ILE A 58 22.89 9.05 -5.05
C ILE A 58 21.84 8.59 -6.05
N GLY A 59 20.69 9.26 -6.08
CA GLY A 59 19.60 8.94 -6.98
C GLY A 59 18.30 9.60 -6.59
N LYS A 60 17.23 9.14 -7.23
CA LYS A 60 15.88 9.64 -7.05
C LYS A 60 14.90 8.46 -6.96
N VAL A 61 13.93 8.54 -6.09
CA VAL A 61 12.86 7.53 -6.03
C VAL A 61 12.04 7.60 -7.31
N SER A 62 12.04 6.52 -8.06
CA SER A 62 11.24 6.37 -9.28
C SER A 62 9.89 5.75 -8.98
N ASP A 63 9.86 4.69 -8.16
CA ASP A 63 8.64 3.96 -7.87
C ASP A 63 8.71 3.24 -6.50
N LEU A 64 7.56 2.76 -6.05
CA LEU A 64 7.38 1.97 -4.84
C LEU A 64 6.64 0.68 -5.19
N VAL A 65 7.26 -0.45 -4.92
CA VAL A 65 6.66 -1.77 -5.20
C VAL A 65 6.01 -2.32 -3.95
N LEU A 66 4.75 -2.66 -4.06
CA LEU A 66 3.97 -3.26 -2.99
C LEU A 66 4.01 -4.79 -3.10
N ASN A 67 4.11 -5.45 -1.97
CA ASN A 67 3.94 -6.90 -1.90
C ASN A 67 2.45 -7.29 -1.93
N LYS A 68 2.19 -8.59 -1.94
CA LYS A 68 0.83 -9.15 -1.97
C LYS A 68 -0.05 -8.74 -0.78
N ASN A 69 0.55 -8.32 0.32
CA ASN A 69 -0.15 -7.87 1.52
C ASN A 69 -0.49 -6.37 1.47
N GLY A 70 -0.11 -5.68 0.39
CA GLY A 70 -0.33 -4.25 0.22
C GLY A 70 0.68 -3.36 0.96
N ALA A 71 1.73 -3.94 1.54
CA ALA A 71 2.81 -3.18 2.14
C ALA A 71 3.89 -2.85 1.11
N VAL A 72 4.51 -1.68 1.22
CA VAL A 72 5.67 -1.32 0.39
C VAL A 72 6.85 -2.20 0.78
N ASP A 73 7.37 -2.95 -0.16
CA ASP A 73 8.48 -3.88 0.02
C ASP A 73 9.79 -3.30 -0.50
N VAL A 74 9.72 -2.74 -1.69
CA VAL A 74 10.88 -2.27 -2.44
C VAL A 74 10.68 -0.83 -2.89
N VAL A 75 11.76 -0.06 -2.81
CA VAL A 75 11.89 1.27 -3.41
C VAL A 75 12.74 1.17 -4.66
N VAL A 76 12.22 1.62 -5.78
CA VAL A 76 12.95 1.68 -7.04
C VAL A 76 13.62 3.04 -7.16
N LEU A 77 14.93 3.03 -7.24
CA LEU A 77 15.77 4.22 -7.39
C LEU A 77 16.24 4.37 -8.83
N ASP A 78 16.10 5.55 -9.36
CA ASP A 78 16.79 5.97 -10.59
C ASP A 78 18.18 6.50 -10.21
N VAL A 79 19.21 5.78 -10.61
CA VAL A 79 20.61 6.07 -10.28
C VAL A 79 21.36 6.45 -11.54
N GLY A 80 21.82 7.69 -11.58
CA GLY A 80 22.67 8.16 -12.68
C GLY A 80 21.95 8.82 -13.84
N SER A 81 20.61 9.00 -13.79
CA SER A 81 19.96 9.88 -14.77
C SER A 81 20.42 11.32 -14.52
N PHE A 82 21.07 11.87 -15.52
CA PHE A 82 21.44 13.28 -15.55
C PHE A 82 20.91 13.89 -16.85
N LEU A 83 20.15 14.96 -16.72
CA LEU A 83 19.55 15.67 -17.86
C LEU A 83 18.70 14.78 -18.82
N GLY A 84 17.96 13.80 -18.27
CA GLY A 84 17.07 12.96 -19.07
C GLY A 84 17.77 11.88 -19.90
N MET A 85 19.06 11.70 -19.73
CA MET A 85 19.82 10.60 -20.37
C MET A 85 19.88 9.42 -19.42
N GLY A 86 19.24 8.33 -19.83
CA GLY A 86 19.16 6.99 -19.29
C GLY A 86 19.83 6.70 -17.95
N GLY A 87 19.06 6.75 -16.87
CA GLY A 87 19.49 6.23 -15.58
C GLY A 87 19.31 4.72 -15.51
N LYS A 88 19.90 4.12 -14.50
CA LYS A 88 19.71 2.73 -14.15
C LYS A 88 18.71 2.65 -12.98
N TYR A 89 17.70 1.84 -13.13
CA TYR A 89 16.80 1.53 -12.03
C TYR A 89 17.42 0.47 -11.13
N VAL A 90 17.38 0.70 -9.84
CA VAL A 90 17.88 -0.22 -8.82
C VAL A 90 16.82 -0.39 -7.74
N ALA A 91 16.52 -1.63 -7.41
CA ALA A 91 15.58 -1.97 -6.34
C ALA A 91 16.32 -2.10 -5.01
N VAL A 92 15.85 -1.38 -4.00
CA VAL A 92 16.35 -1.48 -2.62
C VAL A 92 15.21 -1.75 -1.66
N PRO A 93 15.39 -2.58 -0.62
CA PRO A 93 14.36 -2.77 0.40
C PRO A 93 13.99 -1.44 1.06
N LEU A 94 12.70 -1.24 1.34
CA LEU A 94 12.25 -0.03 2.05
C LEU A 94 12.92 0.11 3.42
N THR A 95 13.24 -0.99 4.07
CA THR A 95 13.92 -1.02 5.38
C THR A 95 15.29 -0.35 5.39
N ASP A 96 15.97 -0.33 4.24
CA ASP A 96 17.29 0.29 4.09
C ASP A 96 17.19 1.80 3.89
N VAL A 97 16.03 2.29 3.45
CA VAL A 97 15.78 3.72 3.24
C VAL A 97 15.32 4.35 4.54
N LYS A 98 16.09 5.28 5.07
CA LYS A 98 15.78 6.02 6.30
C LYS A 98 15.23 7.39 5.95
N THR A 99 14.21 7.79 6.69
CA THR A 99 13.65 9.15 6.59
C THR A 99 14.07 9.94 7.82
N HIS A 100 14.77 11.01 7.61
CA HIS A 100 15.17 11.93 8.67
C HIS A 100 14.99 13.38 8.17
N ASN A 101 14.28 14.21 8.95
CA ASN A 101 14.02 15.62 8.61
C ASN A 101 13.48 15.79 7.17
N ASN A 102 12.50 14.96 6.79
CA ASN A 102 11.90 14.96 5.46
C ASN A 102 12.88 14.65 4.31
N ARG A 103 14.01 14.01 4.62
CA ARG A 103 15.05 13.63 3.69
C ARG A 103 15.21 12.12 3.67
N LEU A 104 15.33 11.55 2.48
CA LEU A 104 15.58 10.13 2.31
C LEU A 104 17.09 9.89 2.28
N THR A 105 17.54 8.97 3.12
CA THR A 105 18.94 8.56 3.21
C THR A 105 19.07 7.05 3.08
N LEU A 106 20.15 6.61 2.45
CA LEU A 106 20.48 5.22 2.23
C LEU A 106 21.96 5.01 2.57
N ASP A 107 22.27 3.96 3.34
CA ASP A 107 23.63 3.59 3.68
C ASP A 107 24.28 2.80 2.51
N ARG A 108 24.35 3.45 1.36
CA ARG A 108 25.03 2.93 0.16
C ARG A 108 25.55 4.09 -0.65
N SER A 109 26.72 3.90 -1.29
CA SER A 109 27.23 4.88 -2.23
C SER A 109 26.59 4.74 -3.62
N LYS A 110 26.70 5.79 -4.42
CA LYS A 110 26.21 5.77 -5.80
C LYS A 110 26.89 4.66 -6.63
N GLU A 111 28.18 4.45 -6.40
CA GLU A 111 28.98 3.43 -7.07
C GLU A 111 28.49 2.01 -6.72
N GLN A 112 28.16 1.79 -5.43
CA GLN A 112 27.57 0.52 -4.99
C GLN A 112 26.22 0.26 -5.64
N LEU A 113 25.35 1.28 -5.74
CA LEU A 113 24.06 1.16 -6.43
C LEU A 113 24.24 0.88 -7.93
N GLN A 114 25.24 1.50 -8.57
CA GLN A 114 25.53 1.25 -9.98
C GLN A 114 26.04 -0.18 -10.25
N GLN A 115 26.65 -0.81 -9.26
CA GLN A 115 27.09 -2.21 -9.35
C GLN A 115 25.97 -3.22 -9.09
N MET A 116 24.88 -2.81 -8.47
CA MET A 116 23.72 -3.69 -8.25
C MET A 116 23.09 -4.08 -9.58
N ALA A 117 22.37 -5.19 -9.62
CA ALA A 117 21.59 -5.57 -10.79
C ALA A 117 20.59 -4.48 -11.17
N ALA A 118 20.42 -4.25 -12.46
CA ALA A 118 19.36 -3.36 -12.93
C ALA A 118 18.01 -3.98 -12.58
N TYR A 119 17.11 -3.15 -12.08
CA TYR A 119 15.72 -3.53 -11.90
C TYR A 119 14.98 -3.20 -13.20
N GLU A 120 14.46 -4.23 -13.84
CA GLU A 120 13.60 -4.04 -14.99
C GLU A 120 12.18 -3.89 -14.48
N LEU A 121 11.57 -2.75 -14.75
CA LEU A 121 10.14 -2.55 -14.58
C LEU A 121 9.44 -3.33 -15.69
N GLU A 122 9.33 -4.64 -15.48
CA GLU A 122 8.65 -5.53 -16.40
C GLU A 122 7.16 -5.21 -16.40
N ASN A 123 6.72 -4.57 -17.44
CA ASN A 123 5.39 -4.02 -17.71
C ASN A 123 5.03 -2.73 -16.97
N PRO A 124 5.16 -1.57 -17.63
CA PRO A 124 4.56 -0.33 -17.16
C PRO A 124 3.02 -0.39 -17.09
N ASP A 125 2.41 -1.46 -17.62
CA ASP A 125 0.96 -1.61 -17.76
C ASP A 125 0.27 -2.46 -16.67
N THR A 126 0.98 -2.93 -15.65
CA THR A 126 0.36 -3.63 -14.51
C THR A 126 -0.18 -2.70 -13.43
N GLY A 127 -0.47 -1.45 -13.78
CA GLY A 127 -1.26 -0.55 -12.95
C GLY A 127 -2.70 -1.08 -12.85
N ALA A 128 -3.26 -1.14 -11.65
CA ALA A 128 -4.66 -1.42 -11.43
C ALA A 128 -5.51 -0.37 -12.19
N GLY A 129 -5.94 -0.70 -13.39
CA GLY A 129 -6.70 0.21 -14.24
C GLY A 129 -6.42 0.14 -15.73
N SER A 130 -5.39 -0.57 -16.17
CA SER A 130 -5.16 -0.79 -17.61
C SER A 130 -6.15 -1.80 -18.14
N THR A 131 -7.29 -1.31 -18.61
CA THR A 131 -8.17 -2.09 -19.47
C THR A 131 -7.56 -2.13 -20.85
N THR A 132 -6.79 -3.18 -21.13
CA THR A 132 -6.37 -3.48 -22.49
C THR A 132 -7.59 -3.95 -23.24
N SER A 133 -8.25 -3.05 -23.96
CA SER A 133 -9.24 -3.45 -24.98
C SER A 133 -8.48 -4.18 -26.09
N PRO A 134 -8.81 -5.43 -26.38
CA PRO A 134 -8.27 -6.08 -27.56
C PRO A 134 -8.79 -5.34 -28.79
N ALA A 135 -7.88 -4.71 -29.52
CA ALA A 135 -8.20 -4.18 -30.82
C ALA A 135 -8.56 -5.35 -31.73
N THR A 136 -9.85 -5.59 -31.89
CA THR A 136 -10.37 -6.48 -32.96
C THR A 136 -10.10 -5.81 -34.30
N GLY A 137 -8.92 -6.03 -34.82
CA GLY A 137 -8.61 -5.73 -36.21
C GLY A 137 -9.30 -6.71 -37.12
N GLY A 138 -10.57 -6.47 -37.41
CA GLY A 138 -11.27 -7.15 -38.47
C GLY A 138 -10.70 -6.69 -39.82
N ARG A 139 -9.76 -7.47 -40.37
CA ARG A 139 -9.40 -7.34 -41.77
C ARG A 139 -10.34 -8.20 -42.58
N LEU A 140 -11.35 -7.57 -43.13
CA LEU A 140 -12.09 -8.17 -44.27
C LEU A 140 -11.21 -8.07 -45.51
N GLY A 141 -10.90 -9.25 -46.05
CA GLY A 141 -10.17 -9.41 -47.28
C GLY A 141 -10.96 -9.02 -48.51
N ARG A 142 -10.21 -8.78 -49.51
CA ARG A 142 -10.55 -9.03 -50.90
C ARG A 142 -9.33 -9.39 -51.69
#